data_0cf4751bb3e43fae8f11d25273e20856
#
_entry.id   0cf4751bb3e43fae8f11d25273e20856
#
_cell.length_a   1.000
_cell.length_b   1.000
_cell.length_c   1.000
_cell.angle_alpha   90.00
_cell.angle_beta   90.00
_cell.angle_gamma   90.00
#
_symmetry.space_group_name_H-M   'P 1'
#
loop_
_entity.id
_entity.type
_entity.pdbx_description
1 polymer ?
#
loop_
_entity_poly.entity_id
_entity_poly.type
_entity_poly.pdbx_seq_one_letter_code
_entity_poly.pdbx_strand_id
1 'polypeptide(L)'
;DPLPVLHNGDTYRPDYRRFNAVTWRKTERTPTTPSRLMPLNDAYPVMRYFIWAYTETPGGHWRREHMFDPVFFFRNRVYWRNYEAGYDVAELEPKSRRDDSYVLQEYFIPVRNFDAYANTLTEILKRHHVNILNVSIRHALPDPGTLLSWAREEVFAFVIYHKQDTTPSARGAVAVWTRELIEAAIAL
;
A
#
# COMPACT_ATOMS: atom_id res chain seq x y z
N ASP A 1 5.41 28.06 2.00
CA ASP A 1 5.17 26.93 1.10
C ASP A 1 3.86 26.27 1.48
N PRO A 2 3.01 25.91 0.50
CA PRO A 2 1.80 25.18 0.82
C PRO A 2 2.18 23.85 1.42
N LEU A 3 1.60 23.52 2.57
CA LEU A 3 1.79 22.22 3.21
C LEU A 3 1.35 21.10 2.26
N PRO A 4 2.07 19.97 2.22
CA PRO A 4 1.65 18.84 1.45
C PRO A 4 0.27 18.37 1.91
N VAL A 5 -0.56 17.94 0.95
CA VAL A 5 -1.94 17.51 1.23
C VAL A 5 -1.99 16.01 1.53
N LEU A 6 -1.07 15.26 0.93
CA LEU A 6 -0.99 13.81 1.05
C LEU A 6 0.47 13.38 1.01
N HIS A 7 0.84 12.55 1.97
CA HIS A 7 2.10 11.82 1.97
C HIS A 7 1.80 10.34 1.91
N ASN A 8 2.44 9.64 1.00
CA ASN A 8 2.37 8.20 0.89
C ASN A 8 3.78 7.64 0.73
N GLY A 9 4.14 6.69 1.57
CA GLY A 9 5.39 5.94 1.46
C GLY A 9 5.09 4.50 1.12
N ASP A 10 5.74 3.98 0.09
CA ASP A 10 5.56 2.60 -0.35
C ASP A 10 6.87 1.83 -0.28
N THR A 11 6.83 0.63 0.25
CA THR A 11 7.94 -0.31 0.14
C THR A 11 7.45 -1.65 -0.39
N TYR A 12 8.20 -2.21 -1.31
CA TYR A 12 7.97 -3.53 -1.91
C TYR A 12 9.30 -4.25 -2.16
N ARG A 13 10.40 -3.63 -1.76
CA ARG A 13 11.74 -4.19 -1.96
C ARG A 13 11.98 -5.32 -0.97
N PRO A 14 12.67 -6.39 -1.37
CA PRO A 14 12.88 -7.56 -0.51
C PRO A 14 13.65 -7.28 0.79
N ASP A 15 14.42 -6.19 0.82
CA ASP A 15 15.17 -5.79 2.01
C ASP A 15 14.37 -4.89 2.97
N TYR A 16 13.27 -4.28 2.50
CA TYR A 16 12.42 -3.32 3.22
C TYR A 16 13.18 -2.13 3.82
N ARG A 17 14.39 -1.86 3.34
CA ARG A 17 15.26 -0.78 3.87
C ARG A 17 15.03 0.57 3.22
N ARG A 18 14.33 0.57 2.10
CA ARG A 18 14.05 1.78 1.31
C ARG A 18 12.59 1.82 0.94
N PHE A 19 12.05 3.00 0.87
CA PHE A 19 10.68 3.24 0.38
C PHE A 19 10.68 4.37 -0.64
N ASN A 20 9.67 4.37 -1.50
CA ASN A 20 9.37 5.49 -2.38
C ASN A 20 8.41 6.42 -1.65
N ALA A 21 8.71 7.70 -1.58
CA ALA A 21 7.80 8.69 -1.03
C ALA A 21 7.17 9.49 -2.16
N VAL A 22 5.84 9.53 -2.17
CA VAL A 22 5.07 10.38 -3.08
C VAL A 22 4.40 11.48 -2.25
N THR A 23 4.64 12.71 -2.62
CA THR A 23 4.07 13.88 -1.94
C THR A 23 3.23 14.68 -2.92
N TRP A 24 1.97 14.87 -2.60
CA TRP A 24 1.07 15.73 -3.33
C TRP A 24 0.95 17.09 -2.65
N ARG A 25 0.98 18.15 -3.43
CA ARG A 25 0.83 19.53 -2.94
C ARG A 25 -0.38 20.20 -3.59
N LYS A 26 -1.07 21.03 -2.83
CA LYS A 26 -2.09 21.92 -3.40
C LYS A 26 -1.47 22.86 -4.44
N THR A 27 -2.21 23.11 -5.51
CA THR A 27 -1.81 24.03 -6.58
C THR A 27 -3.04 24.61 -7.24
N GLU A 28 -2.91 25.83 -7.78
CA GLU A 28 -3.92 26.49 -8.62
C GLU A 28 -3.73 26.16 -10.13
N ARG A 29 -2.81 25.26 -10.46
CA ARG A 29 -2.59 24.85 -11.85
C ARG A 29 -3.80 24.07 -12.39
N THR A 30 -4.04 24.22 -13.69
CA THR A 30 -5.07 23.46 -14.39
C THR A 30 -4.81 21.96 -14.27
N PRO A 31 -5.80 21.16 -13.89
CA PRO A 31 -5.67 19.70 -13.84
C PRO A 31 -5.27 19.12 -15.20
N THR A 32 -4.35 18.17 -15.18
CA THR A 32 -3.96 17.39 -16.36
C THR A 32 -5.02 16.36 -16.76
N THR A 33 -5.90 16.02 -15.80
CA THR A 33 -7.06 15.16 -16.01
C THR A 33 -8.32 15.97 -15.66
N PRO A 34 -9.26 16.18 -16.60
CA PRO A 34 -10.43 17.04 -16.36
C PRO A 34 -11.44 16.41 -15.40
N SER A 35 -11.50 15.09 -15.33
CA SER A 35 -12.44 14.37 -14.49
C SER A 35 -12.19 14.61 -13.01
N ARG A 36 -13.24 14.90 -12.25
CA ARG A 36 -13.16 15.08 -10.79
C ARG A 36 -13.11 13.78 -10.01
N LEU A 37 -13.64 12.72 -10.59
CA LEU A 37 -13.69 11.39 -10.00
C LEU A 37 -12.99 10.39 -10.91
N MET A 38 -12.35 9.40 -10.31
CA MET A 38 -11.83 8.26 -11.01
C MET A 38 -13.00 7.45 -11.61
N PRO A 39 -12.92 7.02 -12.89
CA PRO A 39 -13.92 6.12 -13.45
C PRO A 39 -13.99 4.82 -12.65
N LEU A 40 -15.20 4.37 -12.35
CA LEU A 40 -15.41 3.06 -11.72
C LEU A 40 -15.09 1.94 -12.71
N ASN A 41 -14.34 0.95 -12.26
CA ASN A 41 -14.01 -0.29 -12.97
C ASN A 41 -13.19 -0.15 -14.28
N ASP A 42 -12.64 1.02 -14.58
CA ASP A 42 -11.95 1.24 -15.86
C ASP A 42 -10.64 2.07 -15.74
N ALA A 43 -10.19 2.31 -14.50
CA ALA A 43 -9.03 3.16 -14.27
C ALA A 43 -7.72 2.51 -14.75
N TYR A 44 -7.61 1.18 -14.66
CA TYR A 44 -6.37 0.45 -14.95
C TYR A 44 -6.58 -0.90 -15.64
N PRO A 45 -7.13 -0.95 -16.86
CA PRO A 45 -7.48 -2.21 -17.53
C PRO A 45 -6.29 -3.16 -17.71
N VAL A 46 -5.07 -2.63 -17.69
CA VAL A 46 -3.83 -3.41 -17.85
C VAL A 46 -3.04 -3.59 -16.54
N MET A 47 -3.41 -2.93 -15.45
CA MET A 47 -2.64 -2.93 -14.21
C MET A 47 -2.50 -4.34 -13.62
N ARG A 48 -3.53 -5.18 -13.72
CA ARG A 48 -3.48 -6.58 -13.27
C ARG A 48 -2.37 -7.39 -13.93
N TYR A 49 -2.05 -7.10 -15.20
CA TYR A 49 -0.97 -7.78 -15.91
C TYR A 49 0.41 -7.30 -15.44
N PHE A 50 0.54 -6.01 -15.11
CA PHE A 50 1.76 -5.48 -14.51
C PHE A 50 1.97 -6.06 -13.11
N ILE A 51 0.92 -6.13 -12.28
CA ILE A 51 0.99 -6.73 -10.96
C ILE A 51 1.41 -8.20 -11.08
N TRP A 52 0.75 -8.97 -11.96
CA TRP A 52 1.16 -10.34 -12.25
C TRP A 52 2.64 -10.42 -12.66
N ALA A 53 3.07 -9.56 -13.56
CA ALA A 53 4.45 -9.58 -14.07
C ALA A 53 5.50 -9.31 -12.99
N TYR A 54 5.23 -8.49 -11.99
CA TYR A 54 6.19 -8.25 -10.92
C TYR A 54 6.06 -9.20 -9.72
N THR A 55 4.90 -9.79 -9.48
CA THR A 55 4.70 -10.73 -8.37
C THR A 55 5.02 -12.18 -8.73
N GLU A 56 4.76 -12.60 -9.98
CA GLU A 56 4.80 -14.01 -10.39
C GLU A 56 6.05 -14.36 -11.22
N THR A 57 6.79 -13.38 -11.72
CA THR A 57 7.89 -13.68 -12.62
C THR A 57 9.25 -13.35 -11.98
N PRO A 58 10.30 -14.15 -12.25
CA PRO A 58 11.64 -13.90 -11.72
C PRO A 58 12.13 -12.47 -12.05
N GLY A 59 12.69 -11.79 -11.05
CA GLY A 59 13.16 -10.41 -11.22
C GLY A 59 12.05 -9.35 -11.35
N GLY A 60 10.80 -9.69 -11.05
CA GLY A 60 9.66 -8.78 -11.16
C GLY A 60 9.82 -7.51 -10.34
N HIS A 61 10.26 -7.60 -9.09
CA HIS A 61 10.53 -6.44 -8.23
C HIS A 61 11.61 -5.51 -8.80
N TRP A 62 12.67 -6.07 -9.38
CA TRP A 62 13.71 -5.30 -10.05
C TRP A 62 13.14 -4.53 -11.26
N ARG A 63 12.33 -5.21 -12.10
CA ARG A 63 11.67 -4.54 -13.24
C ARG A 63 10.74 -3.43 -12.80
N ARG A 64 9.97 -3.64 -11.72
CA ARG A 64 9.15 -2.58 -11.16
C ARG A 64 10.00 -1.36 -10.79
N GLU A 65 11.05 -1.55 -10.03
CA GLU A 65 11.92 -0.47 -9.55
C GLU A 65 12.63 0.29 -10.67
N HIS A 66 13.14 -0.42 -11.69
CA HIS A 66 14.03 0.16 -12.68
C HIS A 66 13.37 0.49 -14.03
N MET A 67 12.20 -0.09 -14.32
CA MET A 67 11.52 0.08 -15.60
C MET A 67 10.13 0.74 -15.42
N PHE A 68 9.31 0.25 -14.51
CA PHE A 68 7.92 0.71 -14.40
C PHE A 68 7.79 2.00 -13.60
N ASP A 69 8.31 2.05 -12.38
CA ASP A 69 8.19 3.21 -11.50
C ASP A 69 8.77 4.49 -12.14
N PRO A 70 9.97 4.48 -12.78
CA PRO A 70 10.48 5.66 -13.46
C PRO A 70 9.55 6.19 -14.57
N VAL A 71 8.88 5.31 -15.30
CA VAL A 71 7.94 5.72 -16.37
C VAL A 71 6.66 6.30 -15.75
N PHE A 72 6.13 5.69 -14.69
CA PHE A 72 4.92 6.18 -14.03
C PHE A 72 5.10 7.54 -13.39
N PHE A 73 6.26 7.82 -12.80
CA PHE A 73 6.55 9.07 -12.10
C PHE A 73 7.28 10.12 -12.94
N PHE A 74 7.49 9.86 -14.22
CA PHE A 74 8.24 10.77 -15.12
C PHE A 74 7.52 12.11 -15.37
N ARG A 75 6.19 12.15 -15.31
CA ARG A 75 5.42 13.37 -15.61
C ARG A 75 4.81 13.95 -14.35
N ASN A 76 4.99 15.27 -14.14
CA ASN A 76 4.23 16.01 -13.15
C ASN A 76 2.76 16.02 -13.54
N ARG A 77 1.93 15.41 -12.72
CA ARG A 77 0.48 15.32 -12.91
C ARG A 77 -0.22 16.25 -11.93
N VAL A 78 -1.31 16.86 -12.38
CA VAL A 78 -2.19 17.68 -11.56
C VAL A 78 -3.58 17.05 -11.59
N TYR A 79 -4.03 16.60 -10.44
CA TYR A 79 -5.31 15.91 -10.28
C TYR A 79 -6.23 16.66 -9.33
N TRP A 80 -7.52 16.46 -9.50
CA TRP A 80 -8.46 16.75 -8.43
C TRP A 80 -8.19 15.83 -7.24
N ARG A 81 -8.27 16.38 -6.02
CA ARG A 81 -8.06 15.56 -4.80
C ARG A 81 -8.98 14.34 -4.75
N ASN A 82 -10.24 14.50 -5.15
CA ASN A 82 -11.19 13.40 -5.18
C ASN A 82 -10.86 12.34 -6.26
N TYR A 83 -10.22 12.74 -7.36
CA TYR A 83 -9.72 11.80 -8.36
C TYR A 83 -8.62 10.93 -7.77
N GLU A 84 -7.63 11.52 -7.12
CA GLU A 84 -6.54 10.79 -6.48
C GLU A 84 -7.01 9.89 -5.33
N ALA A 85 -7.97 10.36 -4.53
CA ALA A 85 -8.54 9.57 -3.43
C ALA A 85 -9.48 8.44 -3.90
N GLY A 86 -9.95 8.50 -5.13
CA GLY A 86 -10.90 7.53 -5.69
C GLY A 86 -10.27 6.34 -6.38
N TYR A 87 -8.95 6.15 -6.29
CA TYR A 87 -8.31 4.96 -6.83
C TYR A 87 -8.87 3.70 -6.21
N ASP A 88 -9.43 2.83 -7.05
CA ASP A 88 -10.02 1.56 -6.66
C ASP A 88 -8.99 0.44 -6.76
N VAL A 89 -9.09 -0.53 -5.86
CA VAL A 89 -8.27 -1.74 -5.86
C VAL A 89 -8.91 -2.91 -6.61
N ALA A 90 -10.16 -2.78 -7.05
CA ALA A 90 -10.87 -3.85 -7.74
C ALA A 90 -10.12 -4.34 -9.00
N GLU A 91 -9.47 -3.44 -9.72
CA GLU A 91 -8.68 -3.76 -10.91
C GLU A 91 -7.33 -4.41 -10.60
N LEU A 92 -6.90 -4.33 -9.35
CA LEU A 92 -5.67 -4.94 -8.86
C LEU A 92 -5.90 -6.40 -8.45
N GLU A 93 -7.16 -6.84 -8.40
CA GLU A 93 -7.49 -8.22 -8.06
C GLU A 93 -7.15 -9.20 -9.18
N PRO A 94 -6.82 -10.45 -8.84
CA PRO A 94 -6.64 -11.50 -9.83
C PRO A 94 -7.95 -11.77 -10.57
N LYS A 95 -7.86 -12.26 -11.81
CA LYS A 95 -9.04 -12.64 -12.61
C LYS A 95 -9.88 -13.74 -11.95
N SER A 96 -9.28 -14.56 -11.12
CA SER A 96 -9.92 -15.66 -10.40
C SER A 96 -9.33 -15.74 -9.00
N ARG A 97 -10.18 -15.95 -8.00
CA ARG A 97 -9.78 -16.20 -6.62
C ARG A 97 -9.79 -17.69 -6.28
N ARG A 98 -9.74 -18.53 -7.29
CA ARG A 98 -9.77 -19.99 -7.10
C ARG A 98 -8.50 -20.49 -6.43
N ASP A 99 -7.35 -20.10 -6.96
CA ASP A 99 -6.04 -20.63 -6.58
C ASP A 99 -5.25 -19.64 -5.71
N ASP A 100 -5.48 -18.33 -5.91
CA ASP A 100 -4.85 -17.27 -5.14
C ASP A 100 -5.80 -16.09 -4.89
N SER A 101 -5.44 -15.24 -3.96
CA SER A 101 -6.13 -13.98 -3.66
C SER A 101 -5.14 -12.92 -3.19
N TYR A 102 -5.50 -11.67 -3.38
CA TYR A 102 -4.80 -10.55 -2.78
C TYR A 102 -5.54 -10.09 -1.53
N VAL A 103 -4.79 -9.87 -0.47
CA VAL A 103 -5.32 -9.47 0.83
C VAL A 103 -4.65 -8.19 1.27
N LEU A 104 -5.45 -7.30 1.83
CA LEU A 104 -5.00 -6.05 2.42
C LEU A 104 -5.26 -6.11 3.92
N GLN A 105 -4.23 -5.79 4.69
CA GLN A 105 -4.28 -5.66 6.16
C GLN A 105 -3.76 -4.28 6.55
N GLU A 106 -4.34 -3.68 7.57
CA GLU A 106 -3.97 -2.35 8.02
C GLU A 106 -3.72 -2.32 9.53
N TYR A 107 -2.62 -1.67 9.93
CA TYR A 107 -2.20 -1.51 11.32
C TYR A 107 -1.95 -0.04 11.60
N PHE A 108 -2.54 0.49 12.68
CA PHE A 108 -2.42 1.87 13.11
C PHE A 108 -1.45 1.96 14.27
N ILE A 109 -0.27 2.50 14.01
CA ILE A 109 0.84 2.53 14.96
C ILE A 109 1.10 3.97 15.38
N PRO A 110 1.12 4.27 16.70
CA PRO A 110 1.52 5.60 17.18
C PRO A 110 2.85 6.06 16.59
N VAL A 111 2.94 7.34 16.20
CA VAL A 111 4.13 7.88 15.53
C VAL A 111 5.43 7.57 16.28
N ARG A 112 5.40 7.63 17.62
CA ARG A 112 6.56 7.34 18.48
C ARG A 112 7.08 5.90 18.36
N ASN A 113 6.25 4.96 17.90
CA ASN A 113 6.55 3.53 17.81
C ASN A 113 6.88 3.08 16.38
N PHE A 114 6.97 4.02 15.43
CA PHE A 114 7.20 3.74 14.01
C PHE A 114 8.40 2.83 13.76
N ASP A 115 9.56 3.19 14.27
CA ASP A 115 10.80 2.45 14.00
C ASP A 115 10.76 1.03 14.61
N ALA A 116 10.22 0.91 15.81
CA ALA A 116 10.08 -0.38 16.48
C ALA A 116 9.16 -1.32 15.69
N TYR A 117 8.00 -0.82 15.28
CA TYR A 117 7.07 -1.62 14.49
C TYR A 117 7.59 -1.94 13.09
N ALA A 118 8.19 -0.98 12.39
CA ALA A 118 8.73 -1.18 11.05
C ALA A 118 9.83 -2.26 11.03
N ASN A 119 10.70 -2.30 12.04
CA ASN A 119 11.71 -3.33 12.18
C ASN A 119 11.08 -4.71 12.42
N THR A 120 10.15 -4.81 13.38
CA THR A 120 9.45 -6.07 13.69
C THR A 120 8.63 -6.57 12.49
N LEU A 121 7.90 -5.69 11.81
CA LEU A 121 7.18 -6.00 10.57
C LEU A 121 8.13 -6.61 9.53
N THR A 122 9.27 -5.95 9.30
CA THR A 122 10.27 -6.40 8.34
C THR A 122 10.78 -7.82 8.65
N GLU A 123 11.08 -8.09 9.92
CA GLU A 123 11.55 -9.41 10.38
C GLU A 123 10.49 -10.50 10.18
N ILE A 124 9.24 -10.21 10.54
CA ILE A 124 8.12 -11.15 10.39
C ILE A 124 7.90 -11.46 8.90
N LEU A 125 7.77 -10.44 8.05
CA LEU A 125 7.54 -10.63 6.61
C LEU A 125 8.66 -11.43 5.93
N LYS A 126 9.91 -11.19 6.31
CA LYS A 126 11.07 -11.94 5.79
C LYS A 126 11.08 -13.39 6.27
N ARG A 127 10.86 -13.61 7.56
CA ARG A 127 10.86 -14.95 8.17
C ARG A 127 9.82 -15.86 7.55
N HIS A 128 8.64 -15.32 7.25
CA HIS A 128 7.54 -16.07 6.66
C HIS A 128 7.50 -16.02 5.12
N HIS A 129 8.51 -15.41 4.48
CA HIS A 129 8.59 -15.29 3.02
C HIS A 129 7.30 -14.75 2.38
N VAL A 130 6.69 -13.75 3.02
CA VAL A 130 5.41 -13.21 2.56
C VAL A 130 5.56 -12.56 1.18
N ASN A 131 4.71 -12.91 0.24
CA ASN A 131 4.71 -12.32 -1.10
C ASN A 131 4.04 -10.94 -1.07
N ILE A 132 4.82 -9.93 -0.75
CA ILE A 132 4.37 -8.54 -0.63
C ILE A 132 4.28 -7.89 -2.00
N LEU A 133 3.10 -7.35 -2.31
CA LEU A 133 2.93 -6.46 -3.45
C LEU A 133 3.36 -5.04 -3.09
N ASN A 134 2.92 -4.58 -1.92
CA ASN A 134 3.21 -3.25 -1.43
C ASN A 134 2.97 -3.15 0.08
N VAL A 135 3.78 -2.34 0.76
CA VAL A 135 3.46 -1.82 2.10
C VAL A 135 3.36 -0.31 1.97
N SER A 136 2.14 0.20 2.02
CA SER A 136 1.87 1.64 1.99
C SER A 136 1.85 2.17 3.42
N ILE A 137 2.53 3.27 3.67
CA ILE A 137 2.62 3.88 4.99
C ILE A 137 2.05 5.29 4.87
N ARG A 138 0.98 5.56 5.62
CA ARG A 138 0.26 6.82 5.59
C ARG A 138 0.26 7.47 6.97
N HIS A 139 0.59 8.75 7.01
CA HIS A 139 0.47 9.54 8.22
C HIS A 139 -0.97 10.01 8.40
N ALA A 140 -1.49 9.89 9.62
CA ALA A 140 -2.83 10.35 9.97
C ALA A 140 -2.83 11.07 11.31
N LEU A 141 -3.55 12.19 11.34
CA LEU A 141 -3.82 12.94 12.56
C LEU A 141 -4.91 12.25 13.38
N PRO A 142 -5.03 12.57 14.68
CA PRO A 142 -6.14 12.09 15.50
C PRO A 142 -7.49 12.40 14.86
N ASP A 143 -8.42 11.47 15.01
CA ASP A 143 -9.80 11.61 14.55
C ASP A 143 -10.74 11.88 15.72
N PRO A 144 -10.96 13.13 16.10
CA PRO A 144 -11.84 13.50 17.21
C PRO A 144 -13.31 13.65 16.78
N GLY A 145 -13.62 13.54 15.49
CA GLY A 145 -14.88 14.01 14.93
C GLY A 145 -15.78 12.94 14.32
N THR A 146 -15.30 11.73 14.12
CA THR A 146 -16.14 10.66 13.55
C THR A 146 -16.79 9.79 14.64
N LEU A 147 -17.94 9.19 14.30
CA LEU A 147 -18.66 8.31 15.21
C LEU A 147 -17.85 7.05 15.57
N LEU A 148 -17.07 6.57 14.63
CA LEU A 148 -16.12 5.46 14.80
C LEU A 148 -14.70 6.00 14.73
N SER A 149 -14.29 6.72 15.77
CA SER A 149 -12.93 7.26 15.86
C SER A 149 -11.88 6.15 15.74
N TRP A 150 -11.20 6.11 14.60
CA TRP A 150 -10.24 5.05 14.28
C TRP A 150 -8.81 5.41 14.69
N ALA A 151 -8.48 6.70 14.77
CA ALA A 151 -7.19 7.21 15.22
C ALA A 151 -7.38 8.01 16.51
N ARG A 152 -7.06 7.42 17.66
CA ARG A 152 -7.17 8.10 18.96
C ARG A 152 -6.05 9.09 19.21
N GLU A 153 -4.93 8.90 18.56
CA GLU A 153 -3.75 9.75 18.57
C GLU A 153 -3.15 9.81 17.16
N GLU A 154 -2.09 10.57 16.96
CA GLU A 154 -1.36 10.65 15.70
C GLU A 154 -0.67 9.32 15.39
N VAL A 155 -0.93 8.75 14.22
CA VAL A 155 -0.51 7.42 13.83
C VAL A 155 0.11 7.36 12.44
N PHE A 156 0.90 6.32 12.21
CA PHE A 156 1.16 5.79 10.87
C PHE A 156 0.29 4.56 10.62
N ALA A 157 -0.45 4.59 9.52
CA ALA A 157 -1.19 3.44 9.02
C ALA A 157 -0.28 2.63 8.09
N PHE A 158 0.06 1.42 8.51
CA PHE A 158 0.81 0.44 7.70
C PHE A 158 -0.19 -0.44 6.95
N VAL A 159 -0.32 -0.23 5.66
CA VAL A 159 -1.23 -0.98 4.79
C VAL A 159 -0.45 -2.02 4.03
N ILE A 160 -0.60 -3.27 4.43
CA ILE A 160 0.13 -4.41 3.87
C ILE A 160 -0.74 -5.06 2.81
N TYR A 161 -0.29 -5.03 1.56
CA TYR A 161 -0.95 -5.66 0.44
C TYR A 161 -0.12 -6.85 -0.03
N HIS A 162 -0.66 -8.06 0.11
CA HIS A 162 0.06 -9.29 -0.17
C HIS A 162 -0.77 -10.29 -0.96
N LYS A 163 -0.09 -11.17 -1.67
CA LYS A 163 -0.67 -12.32 -2.33
C LYS A 163 -0.63 -13.54 -1.42
N GLN A 164 -1.71 -14.31 -1.39
CA GLN A 164 -1.77 -15.60 -0.71
C GLN A 164 -2.50 -16.63 -1.56
N ASP A 165 -2.08 -17.88 -1.46
CA ASP A 165 -2.79 -19.02 -2.02
C ASP A 165 -4.05 -19.33 -1.20
N THR A 166 -5.07 -19.91 -1.84
CA THR A 166 -6.36 -20.22 -1.20
C THR A 166 -6.39 -21.58 -0.53
N THR A 167 -5.30 -22.33 -0.54
CA THR A 167 -5.21 -23.65 0.11
C THR A 167 -5.35 -23.54 1.64
N PRO A 168 -5.88 -24.57 2.34
CA PRO A 168 -5.94 -24.57 3.80
C PRO A 168 -4.58 -24.34 4.48
N SER A 169 -3.51 -24.93 3.93
CA SER A 169 -2.14 -24.76 4.44
C SER A 169 -1.68 -23.31 4.34
N ALA A 170 -1.89 -22.65 3.17
CA ALA A 170 -1.52 -21.26 2.97
C ALA A 170 -2.30 -20.32 3.90
N ARG A 171 -3.59 -20.57 4.08
CA ARG A 171 -4.42 -19.81 5.05
C ARG A 171 -3.92 -19.98 6.49
N GLY A 172 -3.50 -21.21 6.85
CA GLY A 172 -2.89 -21.47 8.16
C GLY A 172 -1.59 -20.68 8.36
N ALA A 173 -0.71 -20.65 7.35
CA ALA A 173 0.53 -19.90 7.38
C ALA A 173 0.27 -18.39 7.54
N VAL A 174 -0.69 -17.83 6.79
CA VAL A 174 -1.10 -16.42 6.90
C VAL A 174 -1.62 -16.12 8.31
N ALA A 175 -2.43 -16.99 8.89
CA ALA A 175 -2.95 -16.79 10.25
C ALA A 175 -1.84 -16.70 11.30
N VAL A 176 -0.74 -17.43 11.13
CA VAL A 176 0.40 -17.39 12.05
C VAL A 176 1.07 -16.02 12.03
N TRP A 177 1.58 -15.59 10.87
CA TRP A 177 2.30 -14.33 10.81
C TRP A 177 1.41 -13.08 11.00
N THR A 178 0.12 -13.17 10.65
CA THR A 178 -0.86 -12.12 10.95
C THR A 178 -1.01 -11.95 12.46
N ARG A 179 -1.08 -13.06 13.21
CA ARG A 179 -1.13 -13.01 14.68
C ARG A 179 0.12 -12.36 15.26
N GLU A 180 1.31 -12.73 14.76
CA GLU A 180 2.56 -12.12 15.20
C GLU A 180 2.58 -10.59 14.96
N LEU A 181 2.05 -10.12 13.81
CA LEU A 181 1.94 -8.68 13.54
C LEU A 181 0.96 -7.97 14.48
N ILE A 182 -0.17 -8.61 14.79
CA ILE A 182 -1.17 -8.07 15.72
C ILE A 182 -0.55 -7.98 17.12
N GLU A 183 0.08 -9.04 17.59
CA GLU A 183 0.74 -9.08 18.91
C GLU A 183 1.84 -8.02 19.00
N ALA A 184 2.64 -7.84 17.96
CA ALA A 184 3.65 -6.79 17.88
C ALA A 184 3.04 -5.38 17.93
N ALA A 185 1.92 -5.16 17.26
CA ALA A 185 1.22 -3.87 17.29
C ALA A 185 0.60 -3.56 18.66
N ILE A 186 0.10 -4.58 19.36
CA ILE A 186 -0.50 -4.42 20.70
C ILE A 186 0.56 -4.18 21.78
N ALA A 187 1.75 -4.75 21.61
CA ALA A 187 2.85 -4.63 22.57
C ALA A 187 3.53 -3.24 22.58
N LEU A 188 3.25 -2.40 21.59
CA LEU A 188 3.81 -1.06 21.41
C LEU A 188 2.86 0.04 21.88
#